data_752024997451b35c356cc862ba0ec345
#
_entry.id   752024997451b35c356cc862ba0ec345
#
_cell.length_a   1.000
_cell.length_b   1.000
_cell.length_c   1.000
_cell.angle_alpha   90.00
_cell.angle_beta   90.00
_cell.angle_gamma   90.00
#
_symmetry.space_group_name_H-M   'P 1'
#
loop_
_entity.id
_entity.type
_entity.pdbx_description
1 polymer ?
#
loop_
_entity_poly.entity_id
_entity_poly.type
_entity_poly.pdbx_seq_one_letter_code
_entity_poly.pdbx_strand_id
1 'polypeptide(L)'
;TSAATDAPGPQGSPTQQGGWPGDQQLFDYMDALGIDPGLTDYNDASIIEFDFTPFTDEMSFNFVFASREYGLYQCSFSDAFAFFLTNTVTGEVTNLAIVPNTNDPVSVITIRDSQFNTGGQSEEDCPSMNPEYFDSYNVGDPFSAINYNGQTVKMVAQSEVTPGVQYRIKLVIADRNDSALDSAVFIEGGSFDIGQPNLGENRLVVDGSAMCTEEEYELSTGLNPDQYLFQWTKDGELIPGATAATYIVTESGLYGVIITAVFGSCEQNPEPVRIEVFDELEITNLPQNLSQCPTLGSSTIFNLKDSEIGVTNEPVIYSYFLTEEDAKNNENSISPIFLYDNNDTEPVTIWVRITGLTLPCSRVESFTISLEDCTL
;
A
#
# COMPACT_ATOMS: atom_id res chain seq x y z
N THR A 1 21.51 15.34 -19.01
CA THR A 1 22.57 16.02 -19.74
C THR A 1 22.81 17.46 -19.26
N SER A 2 23.64 18.23 -19.92
CA SER A 2 24.44 19.32 -19.35
C SER A 2 23.73 20.62 -19.03
N ALA A 3 22.46 20.80 -19.31
CA ALA A 3 21.88 22.13 -19.26
C ALA A 3 20.48 22.20 -18.67
N ALA A 4 20.32 21.75 -17.43
CA ALA A 4 19.04 21.90 -16.70
C ALA A 4 18.54 23.37 -16.67
N THR A 5 19.44 24.34 -16.76
CA THR A 5 19.10 25.77 -16.83
C THR A 5 18.53 26.20 -18.17
N ASP A 6 18.77 25.41 -19.23
CA ASP A 6 18.31 25.71 -20.59
C ASP A 6 17.05 24.90 -20.98
N ALA A 7 16.61 24.00 -20.11
CA ALA A 7 15.45 23.15 -20.38
C ALA A 7 14.12 23.90 -20.48
N PRO A 8 13.81 24.93 -19.66
CA PRO A 8 12.59 25.71 -19.79
C PRO A 8 12.64 26.74 -20.93
N GLY A 9 11.48 27.06 -21.46
CA GLY A 9 11.30 28.15 -22.42
C GLY A 9 11.25 27.68 -23.88
N PRO A 10 11.01 28.60 -24.80
CA PRO A 10 10.90 28.24 -26.22
C PRO A 10 12.22 27.69 -26.76
N GLN A 11 12.12 26.81 -27.76
CA GLN A 11 13.25 26.21 -28.43
C GLN A 11 14.21 27.29 -28.97
N GLY A 12 15.49 27.18 -28.66
CA GLY A 12 16.53 28.13 -29.03
C GLY A 12 17.88 27.44 -29.22
N SER A 13 18.96 28.23 -29.31
CA SER A 13 20.30 27.69 -29.45
C SER A 13 20.73 27.02 -28.13
N PRO A 14 21.27 25.79 -28.17
CA PRO A 14 21.75 25.09 -26.98
C PRO A 14 23.01 25.77 -26.45
N THR A 15 23.14 25.78 -25.12
CA THR A 15 24.46 25.92 -24.47
C THR A 15 25.08 24.53 -24.43
N GLN A 16 26.17 24.37 -25.17
CA GLN A 16 26.94 23.13 -25.11
C GLN A 16 27.87 23.18 -23.88
N GLN A 17 27.62 22.32 -22.93
CA GLN A 17 28.53 21.98 -21.85
C GLN A 17 28.60 20.48 -21.79
N GLY A 18 29.75 19.90 -21.94
CA GLY A 18 29.94 18.46 -21.95
C GLY A 18 31.37 18.09 -21.58
N GLY A 19 31.69 16.82 -21.61
CA GLY A 19 33.03 16.29 -21.44
C GLY A 19 33.26 15.55 -20.11
N TRP A 20 32.19 15.07 -19.46
CA TRP A 20 32.30 14.11 -18.37
C TRP A 20 31.87 12.70 -18.80
N PRO A 21 32.19 11.66 -18.01
CA PRO A 21 31.92 10.28 -18.38
C PRO A 21 30.43 9.98 -18.53
N GLY A 22 30.13 8.99 -19.39
CA GLY A 22 28.84 8.32 -19.43
C GLY A 22 28.62 7.37 -18.25
N ASP A 23 27.60 6.53 -18.36
CA ASP A 23 27.25 5.52 -17.36
C ASP A 23 27.38 4.11 -17.93
N GLN A 24 28.19 3.29 -17.28
CA GLN A 24 28.48 1.92 -17.74
C GLN A 24 27.25 1.01 -17.70
N GLN A 25 26.37 1.13 -16.69
CA GLN A 25 25.17 0.32 -16.60
C GLN A 25 24.19 0.63 -17.73
N LEU A 26 24.03 1.91 -18.07
CA LEU A 26 23.23 2.33 -19.20
C LEU A 26 23.81 1.79 -20.51
N PHE A 27 25.15 1.88 -20.70
CA PHE A 27 25.81 1.35 -21.86
C PHE A 27 25.59 -0.17 -22.02
N ASP A 28 25.88 -0.95 -20.98
CA ASP A 28 25.73 -2.40 -20.99
C ASP A 28 24.30 -2.84 -21.28
N TYR A 29 23.31 -2.12 -20.74
CA TYR A 29 21.89 -2.37 -20.99
C TYR A 29 21.51 -2.10 -22.44
N MET A 30 21.87 -0.96 -23.01
CA MET A 30 21.51 -0.58 -24.35
C MET A 30 22.26 -1.40 -25.42
N ASP A 31 23.54 -1.71 -25.20
CA ASP A 31 24.35 -2.57 -26.08
C ASP A 31 23.75 -4.00 -26.13
N ALA A 32 23.34 -4.53 -24.98
CA ALA A 32 22.72 -5.84 -24.92
C ALA A 32 21.38 -5.95 -25.69
N LEU A 33 20.64 -4.86 -25.83
CA LEU A 33 19.40 -4.81 -26.61
C LEU A 33 19.68 -4.84 -28.12
N GLY A 34 20.83 -4.35 -28.57
CA GLY A 34 21.26 -4.32 -29.97
C GLY A 34 20.37 -3.47 -30.88
N ILE A 35 19.59 -2.54 -30.34
CA ILE A 35 18.70 -1.65 -31.10
C ILE A 35 19.43 -0.49 -31.76
N ASP A 36 20.63 -0.19 -31.30
CA ASP A 36 21.52 0.84 -31.82
C ASP A 36 22.88 0.25 -32.23
N PRO A 37 23.02 -0.27 -33.45
CA PRO A 37 24.24 -0.92 -33.91
C PRO A 37 25.43 0.05 -34.06
N GLY A 38 25.19 1.36 -33.95
CA GLY A 38 26.22 2.40 -34.04
C GLY A 38 26.70 2.89 -32.66
N LEU A 39 26.20 2.33 -31.57
CA LEU A 39 26.61 2.70 -30.22
C LEU A 39 28.05 2.28 -29.96
N THR A 40 28.91 3.21 -29.52
CA THR A 40 30.29 2.97 -29.12
C THR A 40 30.58 3.41 -27.70
N ASP A 41 29.89 4.42 -27.21
CA ASP A 41 30.03 4.94 -25.84
C ASP A 41 28.83 5.82 -25.49
N TYR A 42 28.65 6.09 -24.20
CA TYR A 42 27.84 7.19 -23.69
C TYR A 42 28.70 8.20 -22.97
N ASN A 43 28.34 9.49 -23.10
CA ASN A 43 29.03 10.61 -22.49
C ASN A 43 28.03 11.45 -21.69
N ASP A 44 28.56 12.32 -20.84
CA ASP A 44 27.81 13.39 -20.17
C ASP A 44 26.60 12.90 -19.39
N ALA A 45 26.73 11.74 -18.68
CA ALA A 45 25.66 11.17 -17.92
C ALA A 45 25.21 12.06 -16.76
N SER A 46 23.91 12.25 -16.66
CA SER A 46 23.26 12.86 -15.49
C SER A 46 22.50 11.79 -14.74
N ILE A 47 22.75 11.67 -13.42
CA ILE A 47 22.24 10.58 -12.60
C ILE A 47 21.54 11.13 -11.35
N ILE A 48 20.37 10.58 -11.05
CA ILE A 48 19.69 10.69 -9.76
C ILE A 48 19.49 9.29 -9.23
N GLU A 49 19.96 9.01 -8.02
CA GLU A 49 19.84 7.69 -7.42
C GLU A 49 19.37 7.84 -5.97
N PHE A 50 18.37 7.03 -5.57
CA PHE A 50 17.89 6.98 -4.19
C PHE A 50 17.24 5.64 -3.88
N ASP A 51 17.16 5.33 -2.60
CA ASP A 51 16.49 4.14 -2.08
C ASP A 51 15.10 4.52 -1.55
N PHE A 52 14.14 3.60 -1.71
CA PHE A 52 12.81 3.73 -1.14
C PHE A 52 12.25 2.37 -0.74
N THR A 53 11.20 2.37 0.08
CA THR A 53 10.47 1.16 0.48
C THR A 53 9.00 1.37 0.14
N PRO A 54 8.43 0.60 -0.81
CA PRO A 54 7.02 0.74 -1.18
C PRO A 54 6.10 0.22 -0.08
N PHE A 55 4.91 0.82 0.01
CA PHE A 55 3.85 0.43 0.94
C PHE A 55 2.79 -0.46 0.29
N THR A 56 2.75 -0.47 -1.04
CA THR A 56 1.84 -1.26 -1.87
C THR A 56 2.64 -2.14 -2.82
N ASP A 57 1.96 -3.00 -3.55
CA ASP A 57 2.53 -3.91 -4.55
C ASP A 57 2.81 -3.26 -5.90
N GLU A 58 2.54 -1.97 -6.04
CA GLU A 58 2.86 -1.17 -7.22
C GLU A 58 3.62 0.10 -6.84
N MET A 59 4.48 0.56 -7.76
CA MET A 59 5.07 1.89 -7.75
C MET A 59 4.92 2.53 -9.12
N SER A 60 4.75 3.85 -9.16
CA SER A 60 4.68 4.59 -10.44
C SER A 60 5.15 6.04 -10.31
N PHE A 61 5.49 6.64 -11.44
CA PHE A 61 5.65 8.08 -11.60
C PHE A 61 5.48 8.50 -13.05
N ASN A 62 5.15 9.77 -13.28
CA ASN A 62 4.92 10.30 -14.61
C ASN A 62 6.14 11.05 -15.12
N PHE A 63 6.41 10.91 -16.44
CA PHE A 63 7.52 11.58 -17.08
C PHE A 63 7.21 11.98 -18.53
N VAL A 64 8.01 12.90 -19.04
CA VAL A 64 8.10 13.29 -20.46
C VAL A 64 9.56 13.21 -20.86
N PHE A 65 9.85 12.56 -21.99
CA PHE A 65 11.16 12.59 -22.63
C PHE A 65 11.18 13.66 -23.73
N ALA A 66 12.26 14.39 -23.82
CA ALA A 66 12.47 15.41 -24.84
C ALA A 66 13.91 15.39 -25.37
N SER A 67 14.10 15.64 -26.64
CA SER A 67 15.41 15.61 -27.27
C SER A 67 15.58 16.69 -28.35
N ARG A 68 16.82 17.18 -28.51
CA ARG A 68 17.23 18.03 -29.63
C ARG A 68 17.53 17.23 -30.90
N GLU A 69 17.61 15.91 -30.83
CA GLU A 69 17.84 15.03 -31.96
C GLU A 69 16.60 14.83 -32.85
N TYR A 70 15.41 15.13 -32.32
CA TYR A 70 14.20 15.09 -33.13
C TYR A 70 14.32 16.01 -34.35
N GLY A 71 13.80 15.55 -35.49
CA GLY A 71 13.88 16.23 -36.76
C GLY A 71 15.09 15.82 -37.57
N LEU A 72 16.21 16.52 -37.39
CA LEU A 72 17.40 16.34 -38.25
C LEU A 72 18.08 14.99 -38.06
N TYR A 73 18.11 14.48 -36.82
CA TYR A 73 18.87 13.30 -36.44
C TYR A 73 18.04 12.13 -35.92
N GLN A 74 16.72 12.23 -35.99
CA GLN A 74 15.78 11.25 -35.38
C GLN A 74 15.93 9.80 -35.87
N CYS A 75 16.68 9.54 -36.93
CA CYS A 75 16.96 8.22 -37.46
C CYS A 75 18.44 7.84 -37.42
N SER A 76 19.30 8.71 -36.91
CA SER A 76 20.75 8.54 -36.97
C SER A 76 21.42 8.54 -35.61
N PHE A 77 20.84 9.26 -34.64
CA PHE A 77 21.37 9.42 -33.32
C PHE A 77 20.24 9.31 -32.31
N SER A 78 20.55 8.84 -31.14
CA SER A 78 19.60 8.82 -30.03
C SER A 78 20.37 8.75 -28.71
N ASP A 79 20.26 9.81 -27.95
CA ASP A 79 20.58 9.77 -26.53
C ASP A 79 19.73 8.70 -25.85
N ALA A 80 20.23 8.17 -24.78
CA ALA A 80 19.53 7.16 -24.02
C ALA A 80 19.27 7.59 -22.58
N PHE A 81 18.21 7.08 -22.05
CA PHE A 81 17.95 7.13 -20.63
C PHE A 81 17.34 5.84 -20.14
N ALA A 82 17.44 5.59 -18.84
CA ALA A 82 16.82 4.47 -18.19
C ALA A 82 16.38 4.86 -16.77
N PHE A 83 15.36 4.17 -16.29
CA PHE A 83 14.94 4.17 -14.91
C PHE A 83 15.16 2.78 -14.32
N PHE A 84 16.38 2.49 -13.89
CA PHE A 84 16.74 1.20 -13.33
C PHE A 84 16.19 1.04 -11.92
N LEU A 85 15.19 0.19 -11.77
CA LEU A 85 14.65 -0.24 -10.48
C LEU A 85 15.39 -1.52 -10.06
N THR A 86 16.07 -1.47 -8.93
CA THR A 86 16.81 -2.61 -8.37
C THR A 86 16.16 -3.05 -7.07
N ASN A 87 15.75 -4.31 -7.00
CA ASN A 87 15.41 -4.95 -5.74
C ASN A 87 16.69 -5.20 -4.94
N THR A 88 16.87 -4.55 -3.79
CA THR A 88 18.14 -4.63 -3.04
C THR A 88 18.37 -5.98 -2.36
N VAL A 89 17.32 -6.81 -2.25
CA VAL A 89 17.41 -8.16 -1.65
C VAL A 89 17.78 -9.21 -2.69
N THR A 90 17.14 -9.17 -3.88
CA THR A 90 17.37 -10.16 -4.95
C THR A 90 18.48 -9.74 -5.90
N GLY A 91 18.77 -8.45 -6.02
CA GLY A 91 19.66 -7.88 -7.02
C GLY A 91 19.05 -7.79 -8.42
N GLU A 92 17.77 -8.10 -8.59
CA GLU A 92 17.05 -7.99 -9.86
C GLU A 92 16.94 -6.53 -10.28
N VAL A 93 17.22 -6.26 -11.56
CA VAL A 93 17.17 -4.91 -12.14
C VAL A 93 16.19 -4.89 -13.30
N THR A 94 15.26 -3.93 -13.27
CA THR A 94 14.27 -3.68 -14.34
C THR A 94 14.36 -2.24 -14.81
N ASN A 95 14.33 -2.00 -16.13
CA ASN A 95 14.17 -0.65 -16.67
C ASN A 95 12.68 -0.30 -16.79
N LEU A 96 12.27 0.82 -16.19
CA LEU A 96 10.87 1.29 -16.23
C LEU A 96 10.62 2.29 -17.38
N ALA A 97 11.67 2.79 -18.04
CA ALA A 97 11.57 3.69 -19.17
C ALA A 97 11.35 2.92 -20.48
N ILE A 98 10.21 2.24 -20.59
CA ILE A 98 9.85 1.37 -21.73
C ILE A 98 8.66 1.96 -22.46
N VAL A 99 8.68 1.89 -23.79
CA VAL A 99 7.53 2.25 -24.63
C VAL A 99 6.36 1.32 -24.30
N PRO A 100 5.17 1.84 -23.94
CA PRO A 100 4.06 1.01 -23.50
C PRO A 100 3.71 -0.10 -24.51
N ASN A 101 3.40 -1.30 -23.97
CA ASN A 101 3.09 -2.52 -24.73
C ASN A 101 4.25 -3.07 -25.60
N THR A 102 5.48 -2.63 -25.38
CA THR A 102 6.69 -3.12 -26.03
C THR A 102 7.75 -3.49 -24.99
N ASN A 103 8.91 -3.96 -25.46
CA ASN A 103 10.13 -4.11 -24.65
C ASN A 103 11.20 -3.06 -25.01
N ASP A 104 10.85 -2.11 -25.87
CA ASP A 104 11.79 -1.11 -26.36
C ASP A 104 11.96 0.01 -25.33
N PRO A 105 13.18 0.45 -25.01
CA PRO A 105 13.39 1.63 -24.17
C PRO A 105 12.89 2.88 -24.89
N VAL A 106 12.42 3.84 -24.12
CA VAL A 106 12.02 5.15 -24.65
C VAL A 106 13.27 5.89 -25.14
N SER A 107 13.25 6.31 -26.38
CA SER A 107 14.33 7.05 -27.03
C SER A 107 13.81 7.69 -28.34
N VAL A 108 14.63 8.52 -28.98
CA VAL A 108 14.28 9.13 -30.26
C VAL A 108 14.08 8.10 -31.38
N ILE A 109 14.88 7.02 -31.38
CA ILE A 109 14.76 5.97 -32.41
C ILE A 109 13.55 5.05 -32.19
N THR A 110 12.99 4.99 -30.99
CA THR A 110 11.83 4.15 -30.65
C THR A 110 10.52 4.90 -30.60
N ILE A 111 10.57 6.25 -30.46
CA ILE A 111 9.39 7.13 -30.53
C ILE A 111 9.71 8.29 -31.46
N ARG A 112 9.13 8.31 -32.66
CA ARG A 112 9.28 9.39 -33.63
C ARG A 112 8.15 9.38 -34.65
N ASP A 113 7.94 10.56 -35.29
CA ASP A 113 7.03 10.72 -36.41
C ASP A 113 7.82 11.17 -37.65
N SER A 114 7.70 10.43 -38.75
CA SER A 114 8.41 10.67 -39.99
C SER A 114 8.06 12.02 -40.62
N GLN A 115 6.87 12.59 -40.38
CA GLN A 115 6.46 13.91 -40.90
C GLN A 115 7.38 15.05 -40.44
N PHE A 116 8.06 14.87 -39.29
CA PHE A 116 9.00 15.85 -38.73
C PHE A 116 10.46 15.57 -39.11
N ASN A 117 10.73 14.55 -39.94
CA ASN A 117 12.08 14.24 -40.38
C ASN A 117 12.61 15.38 -41.30
N THR A 118 13.57 16.12 -40.82
CA THR A 118 14.28 17.18 -41.56
C THR A 118 15.68 16.77 -42.01
N GLY A 119 16.10 15.53 -41.70
CA GLY A 119 17.43 14.97 -41.99
C GLY A 119 17.62 14.54 -43.44
N GLY A 120 16.56 14.63 -44.28
CA GLY A 120 16.62 14.31 -45.67
C GLY A 120 16.56 12.82 -46.03
N GLN A 121 16.38 11.92 -45.04
CA GLN A 121 16.09 10.51 -45.32
C GLN A 121 14.67 10.37 -45.88
N SER A 122 14.47 9.33 -46.69
CA SER A 122 13.14 8.96 -47.18
C SER A 122 12.28 8.42 -46.02
N GLU A 123 10.95 8.40 -46.22
CA GLU A 123 10.06 7.73 -45.25
C GLU A 123 10.35 6.23 -45.13
N GLU A 124 10.87 5.62 -46.22
CA GLU A 124 11.31 4.21 -46.20
C GLU A 124 12.56 4.01 -45.31
N ASP A 125 13.48 4.99 -45.30
CA ASP A 125 14.73 4.92 -44.54
C ASP A 125 14.57 5.43 -43.08
N CYS A 126 13.58 6.31 -42.87
CA CYS A 126 13.28 6.90 -41.56
C CYS A 126 11.76 6.86 -41.27
N PRO A 127 11.18 5.68 -41.09
CA PRO A 127 9.74 5.55 -40.84
C PRO A 127 9.38 6.02 -39.44
N SER A 128 8.10 6.37 -39.28
CA SER A 128 7.52 6.57 -37.95
C SER A 128 7.68 5.32 -37.09
N MET A 129 7.92 5.53 -35.81
CA MET A 129 8.02 4.46 -34.80
C MET A 129 7.24 4.89 -33.55
N ASN A 130 6.23 4.13 -33.17
CA ASN A 130 5.33 4.42 -32.06
C ASN A 130 4.88 5.91 -32.03
N PRO A 131 4.39 6.47 -33.18
CA PRO A 131 4.11 7.89 -33.31
C PRO A 131 3.00 8.38 -32.36
N GLU A 132 2.16 7.50 -31.82
CA GLU A 132 1.14 7.81 -30.82
C GLU A 132 1.72 8.29 -29.49
N TYR A 133 2.99 7.99 -29.22
CA TYR A 133 3.71 8.49 -28.04
C TYR A 133 4.56 9.72 -28.31
N PHE A 134 4.64 10.19 -29.58
CA PHE A 134 5.22 11.48 -29.94
C PHE A 134 4.18 12.57 -29.77
N ASP A 135 4.48 13.66 -29.04
CA ASP A 135 3.52 14.72 -28.75
C ASP A 135 3.68 15.89 -29.72
N SER A 136 4.86 16.50 -29.76
CA SER A 136 5.05 17.73 -30.51
C SER A 136 6.48 17.94 -31.02
N TYR A 137 6.58 18.63 -32.18
CA TYR A 137 7.82 19.15 -32.71
C TYR A 137 7.87 20.65 -32.49
N ASN A 138 8.80 21.09 -31.66
CA ASN A 138 8.83 22.43 -31.08
C ASN A 138 9.65 23.46 -31.90
N VAL A 139 10.36 23.02 -32.96
CA VAL A 139 11.22 23.91 -33.75
C VAL A 139 10.38 24.99 -34.46
N GLY A 140 10.67 26.25 -34.11
CA GLY A 140 9.94 27.40 -34.62
C GLY A 140 8.66 27.75 -33.86
N ASP A 141 8.33 27.03 -32.79
CA ASP A 141 7.24 27.39 -31.88
C ASP A 141 7.74 28.37 -30.80
N PRO A 142 7.34 29.65 -30.83
CA PRO A 142 7.75 30.64 -29.85
C PRO A 142 7.06 30.46 -28.50
N PHE A 143 6.08 29.55 -28.39
CA PHE A 143 5.32 29.27 -27.18
C PHE A 143 5.67 27.91 -26.56
N SER A 144 6.64 27.18 -27.10
CA SER A 144 7.07 25.92 -26.51
C SER A 144 7.48 26.12 -25.06
N ALA A 145 6.99 25.24 -24.19
CA ALA A 145 7.31 25.27 -22.77
C ALA A 145 8.74 24.79 -22.46
N ILE A 146 9.33 24.05 -23.41
CA ILE A 146 10.66 23.44 -23.25
C ILE A 146 11.57 23.75 -24.44
N ASN A 147 12.88 23.81 -24.16
CA ASN A 147 13.91 24.14 -25.14
C ASN A 147 14.47 22.89 -25.83
N TYR A 148 13.62 22.02 -26.37
CA TYR A 148 13.99 20.83 -27.13
C TYR A 148 13.26 20.75 -28.44
N ASN A 149 13.83 20.08 -29.44
CA ASN A 149 13.23 20.02 -30.79
C ASN A 149 11.92 19.23 -30.83
N GLY A 150 11.83 18.19 -29.98
CA GLY A 150 10.60 17.40 -29.89
C GLY A 150 10.49 16.74 -28.50
N GLN A 151 9.30 16.24 -28.22
CA GLN A 151 8.96 15.62 -26.98
C GLN A 151 7.93 14.50 -27.14
N THR A 152 7.89 13.60 -26.16
CA THR A 152 6.86 12.58 -26.04
C THR A 152 5.62 13.11 -25.33
N VAL A 153 4.50 12.39 -25.46
CA VAL A 153 3.38 12.53 -24.53
C VAL A 153 3.84 12.23 -23.10
N LYS A 154 3.03 12.62 -22.13
CA LYS A 154 3.24 12.18 -20.74
C LYS A 154 3.06 10.67 -20.63
N MET A 155 4.09 9.97 -20.19
CA MET A 155 4.12 8.52 -19.99
C MET A 155 4.22 8.18 -18.51
N VAL A 156 3.92 6.94 -18.18
CA VAL A 156 3.98 6.39 -16.81
C VAL A 156 5.10 5.35 -16.75
N ALA A 157 6.04 5.55 -15.86
CA ALA A 157 6.97 4.52 -15.41
C ALA A 157 6.33 3.79 -14.23
N GLN A 158 6.14 2.47 -14.35
CA GLN A 158 5.47 1.66 -13.31
C GLN A 158 6.10 0.28 -13.19
N SER A 159 5.98 -0.31 -12.02
CA SER A 159 6.43 -1.68 -11.73
C SER A 159 5.62 -2.28 -10.61
N GLU A 160 5.44 -3.61 -10.67
CA GLU A 160 5.11 -4.40 -9.49
C GLU A 160 6.33 -4.40 -8.56
N VAL A 161 6.07 -4.24 -7.27
CA VAL A 161 7.06 -4.22 -6.20
C VAL A 161 6.54 -5.02 -5.01
N THR A 162 7.43 -5.38 -4.09
CA THR A 162 7.02 -6.09 -2.86
C THR A 162 6.98 -5.08 -1.72
N PRO A 163 5.82 -4.89 -1.06
CA PRO A 163 5.70 -3.99 0.10
C PRO A 163 6.71 -4.33 1.18
N GLY A 164 7.32 -3.30 1.79
CA GLY A 164 8.31 -3.44 2.85
C GLY A 164 9.72 -3.89 2.39
N VAL A 165 9.91 -4.20 1.11
CA VAL A 165 11.23 -4.49 0.55
C VAL A 165 11.87 -3.19 0.06
N GLN A 166 13.13 -2.97 0.39
CA GLN A 166 13.87 -1.80 -0.09
C GLN A 166 14.23 -1.97 -1.57
N TYR A 167 13.95 -0.93 -2.35
CA TYR A 167 14.35 -0.79 -3.74
C TYR A 167 15.28 0.40 -3.90
N ARG A 168 16.16 0.30 -4.88
CA ARG A 168 16.97 1.41 -5.38
C ARG A 168 16.50 1.80 -6.76
N ILE A 169 16.19 3.07 -6.99
CA ILE A 169 15.95 3.60 -8.32
C ILE A 169 17.12 4.47 -8.76
N LYS A 170 17.59 4.24 -9.98
CA LYS A 170 18.60 5.04 -10.65
C LYS A 170 18.00 5.61 -11.94
N LEU A 171 17.83 6.90 -11.97
CA LEU A 171 17.43 7.67 -13.15
C LEU A 171 18.70 8.15 -13.83
N VAL A 172 18.96 7.70 -15.03
CA VAL A 172 20.19 8.02 -15.77
C VAL A 172 19.85 8.42 -17.20
N ILE A 173 20.46 9.49 -17.68
CA ILE A 173 20.39 9.97 -19.08
C ILE A 173 21.80 10.33 -19.52
N ALA A 174 22.15 10.03 -20.78
CA ALA A 174 23.48 10.29 -21.32
C ALA A 174 23.45 10.50 -22.84
N ASP A 175 24.41 11.28 -23.34
CA ASP A 175 24.59 11.57 -24.74
C ASP A 175 25.28 10.40 -25.47
N ARG A 176 24.80 10.07 -26.66
CA ARG A 176 25.28 8.95 -27.46
C ARG A 176 26.49 9.32 -28.31
N ASN A 177 27.62 8.67 -28.10
CA ASN A 177 28.86 8.78 -28.87
C ASN A 177 29.52 10.17 -28.90
N ASP A 178 28.85 11.23 -28.57
CA ASP A 178 29.38 12.60 -28.55
C ASP A 178 28.88 13.38 -27.33
N SER A 179 28.91 14.70 -27.35
CA SER A 179 28.47 15.61 -26.29
C SER A 179 27.61 16.73 -26.85
N ALA A 180 26.83 16.43 -27.90
CA ALA A 180 26.05 17.43 -28.60
C ALA A 180 24.57 17.03 -28.69
N LEU A 181 23.69 18.03 -28.69
CA LEU A 181 22.24 17.85 -28.89
C LEU A 181 21.54 17.12 -27.71
N ASP A 182 21.74 17.66 -26.54
CA ASP A 182 21.19 17.15 -25.28
C ASP A 182 19.74 16.65 -25.34
N SER A 183 19.47 15.62 -24.57
CA SER A 183 18.14 15.17 -24.21
C SER A 183 17.81 15.42 -22.74
N ALA A 184 16.54 15.38 -22.37
CA ALA A 184 16.08 15.56 -21.00
C ALA A 184 14.90 14.66 -20.67
N VAL A 185 14.79 14.35 -19.40
CA VAL A 185 13.60 13.76 -18.81
C VAL A 185 13.01 14.72 -17.79
N PHE A 186 11.73 15.01 -17.94
CA PHE A 186 10.94 15.81 -17.01
C PHE A 186 10.05 14.88 -16.19
N ILE A 187 10.20 14.90 -14.88
CA ILE A 187 9.38 14.12 -13.95
C ILE A 187 8.30 15.05 -13.39
N GLU A 188 7.05 14.58 -13.40
CA GLU A 188 5.94 15.34 -12.84
C GLU A 188 6.06 15.40 -11.32
N GLY A 189 6.09 16.62 -10.77
CA GLY A 189 6.17 16.83 -9.31
C GLY A 189 4.99 16.20 -8.59
N GLY A 190 5.25 15.40 -7.56
CA GLY A 190 4.22 14.72 -6.78
C GLY A 190 3.64 13.46 -7.41
N SER A 191 4.15 13.01 -8.58
CA SER A 191 3.66 11.80 -9.23
C SER A 191 4.38 10.52 -8.77
N PHE A 192 5.45 10.63 -7.98
CA PHE A 192 6.14 9.45 -7.46
C PHE A 192 5.27 8.81 -6.37
N ASP A 193 4.61 7.72 -6.75
CA ASP A 193 3.67 6.98 -5.92
C ASP A 193 4.26 5.61 -5.57
N ILE A 194 4.39 5.36 -4.29
CA ILE A 194 4.82 4.08 -3.70
C ILE A 194 3.75 3.56 -2.73
N GLY A 195 2.54 4.09 -2.85
CA GLY A 195 1.43 3.84 -1.94
C GLY A 195 1.54 4.59 -0.61
N GLN A 196 0.61 4.28 0.27
CA GLN A 196 0.58 4.78 1.64
C GLN A 196 0.54 3.59 2.60
N PRO A 197 1.12 3.68 3.79
CA PRO A 197 0.93 2.66 4.82
C PRO A 197 -0.55 2.47 5.11
N ASN A 198 -0.99 1.23 5.15
CA ASN A 198 -2.36 0.90 5.54
C ASN A 198 -2.38 0.58 7.03
N LEU A 199 -3.08 1.41 7.82
CA LEU A 199 -3.20 1.24 9.26
C LEU A 199 -4.22 0.14 9.65
N GLY A 200 -4.90 -0.45 8.69
CA GLY A 200 -5.96 -1.43 8.87
C GLY A 200 -7.35 -0.88 8.54
N GLU A 201 -8.35 -1.66 8.85
CA GLU A 201 -9.75 -1.29 8.60
C GLU A 201 -10.39 -0.62 9.82
N ASN A 202 -11.44 0.16 9.57
CA ASN A 202 -12.27 0.69 10.64
C ASN A 202 -12.87 -0.44 11.47
N ARG A 203 -13.02 -0.20 12.77
CA ARG A 203 -13.72 -1.10 13.68
C ARG A 203 -14.94 -0.41 14.26
N LEU A 204 -16.12 -0.75 13.74
CA LEU A 204 -17.36 -0.03 14.00
C LEU A 204 -18.45 -0.95 14.52
N VAL A 205 -19.38 -0.39 15.31
CA VAL A 205 -20.59 -1.11 15.76
C VAL A 205 -21.46 -1.54 14.57
N VAL A 206 -21.55 -0.69 13.57
CA VAL A 206 -22.45 -0.90 12.42
C VAL A 206 -22.11 -2.16 11.61
N ASP A 207 -20.87 -2.58 11.59
CA ASP A 207 -20.40 -3.79 10.90
C ASP A 207 -20.07 -4.95 11.86
N GLY A 208 -20.25 -4.73 13.17
CA GLY A 208 -20.00 -5.73 14.22
C GLY A 208 -18.52 -5.93 14.55
N SER A 209 -17.65 -5.05 14.10
CA SER A 209 -16.20 -5.13 14.30
C SER A 209 -15.68 -4.28 15.48
N ALA A 210 -16.55 -3.50 16.13
CA ALA A 210 -16.17 -2.68 17.28
C ALA A 210 -15.55 -3.50 18.41
N MET A 211 -14.67 -2.88 19.18
CA MET A 211 -13.88 -3.52 20.23
C MET A 211 -14.53 -3.39 21.60
N CYS A 212 -14.14 -4.29 22.50
CA CYS A 212 -14.44 -4.22 23.93
C CYS A 212 -13.21 -3.82 24.73
N THR A 213 -13.40 -3.19 25.90
CA THR A 213 -12.33 -2.57 26.72
C THR A 213 -11.21 -3.53 27.14
N GLU A 214 -11.47 -4.84 27.18
CA GLU A 214 -10.48 -5.87 27.51
C GLU A 214 -9.68 -6.34 26.28
N GLU A 215 -10.03 -5.88 25.08
CA GLU A 215 -9.36 -6.26 23.84
C GLU A 215 -8.23 -5.28 23.55
N GLU A 216 -7.05 -5.81 23.24
CA GLU A 216 -5.94 -5.02 22.71
C GLU A 216 -5.96 -5.05 21.18
N TYR A 217 -5.90 -3.89 20.56
CA TYR A 217 -5.76 -3.77 19.12
C TYR A 217 -4.55 -2.92 18.77
N GLU A 218 -3.59 -3.55 18.10
CA GLU A 218 -2.37 -2.89 17.66
C GLU A 218 -2.54 -2.38 16.23
N LEU A 219 -2.45 -1.07 16.06
CA LEU A 219 -2.25 -0.43 14.76
C LEU A 219 -0.76 -0.50 14.42
N SER A 220 -0.44 -0.82 13.18
CA SER A 220 0.95 -0.93 12.71
C SER A 220 1.14 -0.19 11.39
N THR A 221 2.24 0.54 11.27
CA THR A 221 2.65 1.13 10.00
C THR A 221 3.36 0.13 9.08
N GLY A 222 3.83 -0.99 9.61
CA GLY A 222 4.65 -1.95 8.88
C GLY A 222 6.06 -1.46 8.52
N LEU A 223 6.46 -0.27 8.99
CA LEU A 223 7.70 0.39 8.60
C LEU A 223 8.85 0.18 9.58
N ASN A 224 10.07 0.23 9.06
CA ASN A 224 11.28 0.11 9.86
C ASN A 224 11.57 1.40 10.65
N PRO A 225 11.61 1.36 12.00
CA PRO A 225 11.88 2.53 12.83
C PRO A 225 13.30 3.11 12.69
N ASP A 226 14.24 2.39 12.07
CA ASP A 226 15.57 2.92 11.75
C ASP A 226 15.55 3.89 10.56
N GLN A 227 14.49 3.84 9.73
CA GLN A 227 14.34 4.62 8.51
C GLN A 227 13.29 5.72 8.63
N TYR A 228 12.35 5.57 9.58
CA TYR A 228 11.20 6.47 9.74
C TYR A 228 11.00 6.87 11.19
N LEU A 229 10.56 8.11 11.38
CA LEU A 229 10.07 8.65 12.63
C LEU A 229 8.53 8.66 12.59
N PHE A 230 7.89 8.36 13.71
CA PHE A 230 6.45 8.27 13.82
C PHE A 230 5.93 9.21 14.89
N GLN A 231 4.74 9.76 14.67
CA GLN A 231 3.98 10.45 15.68
C GLN A 231 2.48 10.14 15.49
N TRP A 232 1.93 9.34 16.40
CA TRP A 232 0.52 8.99 16.35
C TRP A 232 -0.38 10.15 16.74
N THR A 233 -1.57 10.16 16.16
CA THR A 233 -2.63 11.14 16.43
C THR A 233 -3.93 10.42 16.78
N LYS A 234 -4.77 11.09 17.59
CA LYS A 234 -6.14 10.68 17.90
C LYS A 234 -7.06 11.89 17.67
N ASP A 235 -8.08 11.72 16.85
CA ASP A 235 -9.04 12.79 16.48
C ASP A 235 -8.35 14.07 15.95
N GLY A 236 -7.18 13.90 15.27
CA GLY A 236 -6.36 14.97 14.73
C GLY A 236 -5.37 15.61 15.69
N GLU A 237 -5.38 15.24 16.97
CA GLU A 237 -4.44 15.75 17.98
C GLU A 237 -3.30 14.76 18.20
N LEU A 238 -2.09 15.29 18.44
CA LEU A 238 -0.91 14.46 18.71
C LEU A 238 -1.07 13.69 20.02
N ILE A 239 -0.75 12.39 20.01
CA ILE A 239 -0.69 11.58 21.24
C ILE A 239 0.72 11.74 21.82
N PRO A 240 0.90 12.35 22.99
CA PRO A 240 2.21 12.59 23.56
C PRO A 240 2.99 11.31 23.81
N GLY A 241 4.21 11.22 23.26
CA GLY A 241 5.09 10.07 23.43
C GLY A 241 4.78 8.84 22.57
N ALA A 242 3.74 8.88 21.76
CA ALA A 242 3.40 7.78 20.82
C ALA A 242 4.22 7.91 19.55
N THR A 243 5.49 7.42 19.60
CA THR A 243 6.49 7.56 18.53
C THR A 243 7.03 6.22 18.02
N ALA A 244 6.41 5.12 18.39
CA ALA A 244 6.77 3.79 17.88
C ALA A 244 6.12 3.51 16.51
N ALA A 245 6.62 2.53 15.77
CA ALA A 245 6.02 2.08 14.50
C ALA A 245 4.63 1.46 14.66
N THR A 246 4.27 1.11 15.90
CA THR A 246 2.97 0.55 16.28
C THR A 246 2.32 1.35 17.40
N TYR A 247 1.00 1.25 17.54
CA TYR A 247 0.23 1.89 18.60
C TYR A 247 -0.90 0.98 19.08
N ILE A 248 -0.99 0.76 20.41
CA ILE A 248 -2.08 -0.02 21.01
C ILE A 248 -3.25 0.91 21.32
N VAL A 249 -4.38 0.60 20.71
CA VAL A 249 -5.64 1.34 20.91
C VAL A 249 -6.33 0.84 22.19
N THR A 250 -6.73 1.78 23.05
CA THR A 250 -7.46 1.50 24.30
C THR A 250 -8.77 2.29 24.43
N GLU A 251 -9.03 3.23 23.53
CA GLU A 251 -10.20 4.12 23.59
C GLU A 251 -10.76 4.36 22.19
N SER A 252 -12.03 4.70 22.10
CA SER A 252 -12.64 5.13 20.83
C SER A 252 -11.96 6.39 20.28
N GLY A 253 -11.75 6.46 18.97
CA GLY A 253 -11.16 7.61 18.30
C GLY A 253 -10.90 7.38 16.82
N LEU A 254 -10.52 8.45 16.14
CA LEU A 254 -9.98 8.42 14.79
C LEU A 254 -8.45 8.48 14.91
N TYR A 255 -7.79 7.35 14.64
CA TYR A 255 -6.33 7.19 14.79
C TYR A 255 -5.62 7.39 13.46
N GLY A 256 -4.61 8.24 13.48
CA GLY A 256 -3.70 8.48 12.37
C GLY A 256 -2.26 8.48 12.82
N VAL A 257 -1.32 8.56 11.88
CA VAL A 257 0.10 8.66 12.16
C VAL A 257 0.77 9.60 11.17
N ILE A 258 1.64 10.47 11.68
CA ILE A 258 2.55 11.28 10.87
C ILE A 258 3.85 10.50 10.75
N ILE A 259 4.28 10.23 9.52
CA ILE A 259 5.49 9.46 9.22
C ILE A 259 6.49 10.37 8.52
N THR A 260 7.70 10.47 9.06
CA THR A 260 8.77 11.30 8.48
C THR A 260 9.99 10.42 8.24
N ALA A 261 10.58 10.48 7.04
CA ALA A 261 11.82 9.77 6.77
C ALA A 261 12.99 10.37 7.59
N VAL A 262 13.85 9.51 8.16
CA VAL A 262 15.02 9.96 8.94
C VAL A 262 15.98 10.77 8.08
N PHE A 263 16.10 10.41 6.80
CA PHE A 263 16.92 11.13 5.81
C PHE A 263 15.98 11.82 4.80
N GLY A 264 15.41 12.96 5.17
CA GLY A 264 14.55 13.74 4.30
C GLY A 264 13.54 14.59 5.08
N SER A 265 12.74 15.37 4.38
CA SER A 265 11.72 16.24 4.97
C SER A 265 10.30 15.90 4.46
N CYS A 266 10.12 14.76 3.78
CA CYS A 266 8.82 14.34 3.30
C CYS A 266 8.03 13.71 4.44
N GLU A 267 6.89 14.31 4.77
CA GLU A 267 5.90 13.77 5.69
C GLU A 267 4.85 12.98 4.90
N GLN A 268 4.45 11.84 5.43
CA GLN A 268 3.33 11.06 4.94
C GLN A 268 2.28 10.93 6.04
N ASN A 269 1.04 11.06 5.64
CA ASN A 269 -0.11 10.97 6.53
C ASN A 269 -1.08 9.95 5.93
N PRO A 270 -0.93 8.65 6.26
CA PRO A 270 -1.86 7.62 5.80
C PRO A 270 -3.29 7.92 6.22
N GLU A 271 -4.25 7.33 5.53
CA GLU A 271 -5.66 7.49 5.88
C GLU A 271 -5.91 6.99 7.30
N PRO A 272 -6.51 7.81 8.17
CA PRO A 272 -6.74 7.44 9.55
C PRO A 272 -7.84 6.39 9.69
N VAL A 273 -7.73 5.57 10.74
CA VAL A 273 -8.63 4.46 11.05
C VAL A 273 -9.56 4.83 12.19
N ARG A 274 -10.85 4.61 12.02
CA ARG A 274 -11.86 4.80 13.07
C ARG A 274 -12.00 3.53 13.91
N ILE A 275 -11.77 3.65 15.20
CA ILE A 275 -11.94 2.56 16.17
C ILE A 275 -13.00 2.97 17.18
N GLU A 276 -14.00 2.11 17.36
CA GLU A 276 -15.02 2.24 18.41
C GLU A 276 -14.76 1.17 19.48
N VAL A 277 -14.58 1.60 20.72
CA VAL A 277 -14.33 0.76 21.90
C VAL A 277 -15.49 0.96 22.85
N PHE A 278 -16.03 -0.11 23.35
CA PHE A 278 -17.15 -0.11 24.31
C PHE A 278 -16.76 -0.81 25.59
N ASP A 279 -17.34 -0.36 26.69
CA ASP A 279 -17.22 -1.01 27.98
C ASP A 279 -17.82 -2.41 27.94
N GLU A 280 -17.28 -3.32 28.75
CA GLU A 280 -17.89 -4.62 28.94
C GLU A 280 -19.34 -4.51 29.42
N LEU A 281 -20.12 -5.55 29.10
CA LEU A 281 -21.50 -5.67 29.58
C LEU A 281 -21.52 -5.78 31.11
N GLU A 282 -22.16 -4.83 31.80
CA GLU A 282 -22.33 -4.92 33.24
C GLU A 282 -23.37 -6.01 33.60
N ILE A 283 -22.96 -6.96 34.41
CA ILE A 283 -23.85 -7.93 35.04
C ILE A 283 -23.99 -7.62 36.52
N THR A 284 -25.23 -7.68 37.01
CA THR A 284 -25.54 -7.38 38.42
C THR A 284 -25.25 -8.58 39.30
N ASN A 285 -25.58 -9.79 38.83
CA ASN A 285 -25.36 -11.04 39.49
C ASN A 285 -24.88 -12.12 38.53
N LEU A 286 -24.15 -13.10 39.03
CA LEU A 286 -23.84 -14.29 38.21
C LEU A 286 -25.09 -15.12 37.92
N PRO A 287 -25.13 -15.86 36.81
CA PRO A 287 -26.21 -16.81 36.53
C PRO A 287 -26.40 -17.79 37.69
N GLN A 288 -27.65 -18.08 38.03
CA GLN A 288 -27.98 -18.93 39.18
C GLN A 288 -27.78 -20.39 38.82
N ASN A 289 -27.23 -21.19 39.75
CA ASN A 289 -27.29 -22.63 39.63
C ASN A 289 -28.71 -23.12 39.71
N LEU A 290 -29.03 -24.15 38.94
CA LEU A 290 -30.35 -24.73 38.91
C LEU A 290 -30.33 -26.13 39.53
N SER A 291 -31.22 -26.38 40.45
CA SER A 291 -31.43 -27.69 41.02
C SER A 291 -32.92 -28.01 41.10
N GLN A 292 -33.24 -29.26 40.89
CA GLN A 292 -34.63 -29.74 41.04
C GLN A 292 -34.71 -31.25 41.30
N CYS A 293 -35.83 -31.71 41.80
CA CYS A 293 -36.07 -33.13 42.03
C CYS A 293 -36.13 -33.91 40.69
N PRO A 294 -35.59 -35.14 40.64
CA PRO A 294 -35.72 -35.98 39.46
C PRO A 294 -37.17 -36.21 39.07
N THR A 295 -37.49 -36.10 37.81
CA THR A 295 -38.80 -36.42 37.28
C THR A 295 -38.92 -37.93 37.06
N LEU A 296 -40.21 -38.44 36.96
CA LEU A 296 -40.44 -39.83 36.61
C LEU A 296 -39.95 -40.10 35.19
N GLY A 297 -38.97 -41.01 35.06
CA GLY A 297 -38.34 -41.36 33.79
C GLY A 297 -36.83 -41.37 33.84
N SER A 298 -36.16 -41.45 32.71
CA SER A 298 -34.73 -41.51 32.62
C SER A 298 -34.06 -40.10 32.58
N SER A 299 -34.83 -39.04 32.39
CA SER A 299 -34.27 -37.68 32.25
C SER A 299 -35.18 -36.65 32.91
N THR A 300 -34.54 -35.61 33.44
CA THR A 300 -35.19 -34.43 34.03
C THR A 300 -34.94 -33.22 33.10
N ILE A 301 -35.97 -32.42 32.89
CA ILE A 301 -35.94 -31.25 31.98
C ILE A 301 -35.58 -30.02 32.78
N PHE A 302 -34.49 -29.35 32.41
CA PHE A 302 -34.12 -28.03 32.90
C PHE A 302 -34.42 -26.95 31.86
N ASN A 303 -35.05 -25.85 32.28
CA ASN A 303 -35.13 -24.63 31.51
C ASN A 303 -33.98 -23.72 31.91
N LEU A 304 -32.96 -23.65 31.07
CA LEU A 304 -31.71 -22.88 31.35
C LEU A 304 -31.99 -21.38 31.52
N LYS A 305 -33.11 -20.87 30.99
CA LYS A 305 -33.51 -19.46 31.17
C LYS A 305 -33.81 -19.10 32.63
N ASP A 306 -34.05 -20.06 33.47
CA ASP A 306 -34.30 -19.80 34.88
C ASP A 306 -33.02 -19.33 35.62
N SER A 307 -31.82 -19.57 35.02
CA SER A 307 -30.55 -19.04 35.51
C SER A 307 -30.34 -17.55 35.22
N GLU A 308 -31.12 -16.98 34.27
CA GLU A 308 -30.98 -15.58 33.80
C GLU A 308 -31.54 -14.56 34.79
N ILE A 309 -32.30 -14.99 35.81
CA ILE A 309 -33.04 -14.11 36.70
C ILE A 309 -32.10 -13.17 37.48
N GLY A 310 -32.20 -11.86 37.18
CA GLY A 310 -31.47 -10.82 37.88
C GLY A 310 -29.98 -10.72 37.47
N VAL A 311 -29.58 -11.37 36.38
CA VAL A 311 -28.19 -11.32 35.89
C VAL A 311 -27.84 -9.90 35.41
N THR A 312 -28.68 -9.30 34.64
CA THR A 312 -28.52 -7.90 34.19
C THR A 312 -29.87 -7.22 33.99
N ASN A 313 -29.87 -5.88 34.02
CA ASN A 313 -31.02 -5.05 33.65
C ASN A 313 -30.95 -4.54 32.21
N GLU A 314 -29.81 -4.77 31.55
CA GLU A 314 -29.62 -4.37 30.16
C GLU A 314 -30.37 -5.32 29.20
N PRO A 315 -30.80 -4.84 28.05
CA PRO A 315 -31.39 -5.70 27.02
C PRO A 315 -30.32 -6.58 26.40
N VAL A 316 -30.39 -7.90 26.63
CA VAL A 316 -29.39 -8.88 26.22
C VAL A 316 -30.00 -10.11 25.59
N ILE A 317 -29.17 -10.86 24.87
CA ILE A 317 -29.44 -12.21 24.39
C ILE A 317 -28.56 -13.19 25.14
N TYR A 318 -29.17 -14.29 25.64
CA TYR A 318 -28.46 -15.41 26.26
C TYR A 318 -28.34 -16.55 25.27
N SER A 319 -27.14 -17.12 25.16
CA SER A 319 -26.85 -18.33 24.41
C SER A 319 -26.11 -19.31 25.29
N TYR A 320 -26.43 -20.61 25.25
CA TYR A 320 -25.92 -21.64 26.16
C TYR A 320 -25.01 -22.60 25.43
N PHE A 321 -24.00 -23.13 26.15
CA PHE A 321 -22.95 -23.98 25.60
C PHE A 321 -22.49 -25.01 26.64
N LEU A 322 -21.89 -26.09 26.13
CA LEU A 322 -21.31 -27.14 27.01
C LEU A 322 -19.85 -26.88 27.36
N THR A 323 -19.17 -26.02 26.62
CA THR A 323 -17.77 -25.68 26.86
C THR A 323 -17.56 -24.14 26.88
N GLU A 324 -16.55 -23.70 27.61
CA GLU A 324 -16.16 -22.29 27.66
C GLU A 324 -15.69 -21.79 26.28
N GLU A 325 -14.96 -22.63 25.54
CA GLU A 325 -14.44 -22.30 24.22
C GLU A 325 -15.56 -22.06 23.22
N ASP A 326 -16.57 -22.93 23.19
CA ASP A 326 -17.75 -22.73 22.34
C ASP A 326 -18.51 -21.45 22.71
N ALA A 327 -18.60 -21.13 24.00
CA ALA A 327 -19.24 -19.90 24.45
C ALA A 327 -18.45 -18.65 24.04
N LYS A 328 -17.12 -18.68 24.12
CA LYS A 328 -16.25 -17.58 23.67
C LYS A 328 -16.32 -17.38 22.17
N ASN A 329 -16.33 -18.46 21.41
CA ASN A 329 -16.39 -18.42 19.94
C ASN A 329 -17.81 -18.27 19.40
N ASN A 330 -18.84 -18.38 20.26
CA ASN A 330 -20.26 -18.40 19.88
C ASN A 330 -20.59 -19.53 18.86
N GLU A 331 -20.01 -20.70 19.08
CA GLU A 331 -20.19 -21.89 18.24
C GLU A 331 -20.87 -23.01 19.04
N ASN A 332 -21.53 -23.93 18.35
CA ASN A 332 -22.16 -25.11 18.96
C ASN A 332 -23.12 -24.81 20.12
N SER A 333 -23.92 -23.73 20.00
CA SER A 333 -24.92 -23.39 21.03
C SER A 333 -25.93 -24.50 21.22
N ILE A 334 -26.34 -24.71 22.47
CA ILE A 334 -27.37 -25.71 22.86
C ILE A 334 -28.73 -25.06 23.05
N SER A 335 -29.78 -25.91 23.02
CA SER A 335 -31.14 -25.49 23.36
C SER A 335 -31.23 -24.97 24.81
N PRO A 336 -32.03 -23.91 25.08
CA PRO A 336 -32.35 -23.50 26.43
C PRO A 336 -33.16 -24.55 27.23
N ILE A 337 -33.71 -25.56 26.56
CA ILE A 337 -34.30 -26.73 27.19
C ILE A 337 -33.27 -27.86 27.18
N PHE A 338 -32.78 -28.24 28.35
CA PHE A 338 -31.73 -29.23 28.53
C PHE A 338 -32.30 -30.50 29.19
N LEU A 339 -31.96 -31.66 28.61
CA LEU A 339 -32.34 -32.97 29.14
C LEU A 339 -31.17 -33.52 29.98
N TYR A 340 -31.33 -33.51 31.29
CA TYR A 340 -30.36 -34.07 32.24
C TYR A 340 -30.67 -35.54 32.48
N ASP A 341 -29.67 -36.43 32.32
CA ASP A 341 -29.85 -37.87 32.60
C ASP A 341 -29.96 -38.11 34.14
N ASN A 342 -31.03 -38.74 34.58
CA ASN A 342 -31.28 -39.01 35.97
C ASN A 342 -30.27 -40.02 36.62
N ASN A 343 -29.45 -40.67 35.79
CA ASN A 343 -28.36 -41.53 36.28
C ASN A 343 -27.08 -40.78 36.53
N ASP A 344 -26.97 -39.53 36.04
CA ASP A 344 -25.79 -38.69 36.32
C ASP A 344 -25.81 -38.24 37.78
N THR A 345 -24.66 -38.39 38.46
CA THR A 345 -24.50 -38.00 39.86
C THR A 345 -23.72 -36.70 40.03
N GLU A 346 -23.07 -36.27 38.98
CA GLU A 346 -22.21 -35.08 39.01
C GLU A 346 -22.93 -33.89 38.37
N PRO A 347 -22.82 -32.69 38.92
CA PRO A 347 -23.37 -31.49 38.30
C PRO A 347 -22.80 -31.25 36.90
N VAL A 348 -23.65 -30.85 35.97
CA VAL A 348 -23.25 -30.44 34.63
C VAL A 348 -23.04 -28.93 34.61
N THR A 349 -21.86 -28.51 34.18
CA THR A 349 -21.55 -27.07 33.98
C THR A 349 -22.11 -26.61 32.60
N ILE A 350 -22.90 -25.57 32.66
CA ILE A 350 -23.42 -24.88 31.47
C ILE A 350 -22.72 -23.50 31.36
N TRP A 351 -22.17 -23.23 30.19
CA TRP A 351 -21.61 -21.94 29.89
C TRP A 351 -22.65 -21.08 29.20
N VAL A 352 -22.71 -19.81 29.54
CA VAL A 352 -23.68 -18.87 28.98
C VAL A 352 -22.97 -17.63 28.46
N ARG A 353 -23.19 -17.34 27.18
CA ARG A 353 -22.77 -16.10 26.54
C ARG A 353 -23.92 -15.09 26.64
N ILE A 354 -23.64 -13.93 27.23
CA ILE A 354 -24.57 -12.83 27.42
C ILE A 354 -24.13 -11.73 26.45
N THR A 355 -24.93 -11.45 25.43
CA THR A 355 -24.61 -10.47 24.39
C THR A 355 -25.57 -9.28 24.49
N GLY A 356 -25.04 -8.07 24.58
CA GLY A 356 -25.83 -6.85 24.57
C GLY A 356 -26.57 -6.64 23.24
N LEU A 357 -27.80 -6.17 23.30
CA LEU A 357 -28.56 -5.81 22.08
C LEU A 357 -28.11 -4.49 21.47
N THR A 358 -27.58 -3.59 22.27
CA THR A 358 -27.15 -2.24 21.87
C THR A 358 -25.63 -2.04 21.92
N LEU A 359 -24.92 -2.94 22.61
CA LEU A 359 -23.47 -2.92 22.75
C LEU A 359 -22.88 -4.17 22.07
N PRO A 360 -21.75 -4.07 21.36
CA PRO A 360 -21.15 -5.20 20.67
C PRO A 360 -20.52 -6.23 21.61
N CYS A 361 -20.30 -5.84 22.89
CA CYS A 361 -19.58 -6.63 23.86
C CYS A 361 -20.44 -7.76 24.45
N SER A 362 -19.83 -8.90 24.63
CA SER A 362 -20.46 -10.07 25.26
C SER A 362 -19.65 -10.52 26.46
N ARG A 363 -20.33 -11.14 27.41
CA ARG A 363 -19.72 -11.74 28.59
C ARG A 363 -20.00 -13.23 28.65
N VAL A 364 -19.03 -14.02 29.05
CA VAL A 364 -19.16 -15.47 29.22
C VAL A 364 -19.08 -15.79 30.71
N GLU A 365 -20.11 -16.45 31.22
CA GLU A 365 -20.23 -16.91 32.60
C GLU A 365 -20.63 -18.37 32.61
N SER A 366 -20.65 -19.00 33.80
CA SER A 366 -21.09 -20.37 33.94
C SER A 366 -21.98 -20.56 35.14
N PHE A 367 -22.81 -21.59 35.10
CA PHE A 367 -23.60 -22.06 36.19
C PHE A 367 -23.70 -23.59 36.13
N THR A 368 -24.16 -24.24 37.21
CA THR A 368 -24.33 -25.70 37.26
C THR A 368 -25.80 -26.08 37.30
N ILE A 369 -26.10 -27.23 36.70
CA ILE A 369 -27.38 -27.91 36.87
C ILE A 369 -27.16 -29.23 37.57
N SER A 370 -28.03 -29.60 38.51
CA SER A 370 -27.95 -30.83 39.29
C SER A 370 -29.31 -31.33 39.79
N LEU A 371 -29.40 -32.60 40.12
CA LEU A 371 -30.57 -33.13 40.77
C LEU A 371 -30.45 -32.97 42.30
N GLU A 372 -31.58 -32.68 42.95
CA GLU A 372 -31.69 -32.69 44.42
C GLU A 372 -32.01 -34.09 44.93
N ASP A 373 -31.54 -34.41 46.15
CA ASP A 373 -31.96 -35.62 46.87
C ASP A 373 -33.33 -35.37 47.47
N CYS A 374 -34.34 -35.67 46.70
CA CYS A 374 -35.74 -35.53 47.13
C CYS A 374 -36.28 -36.86 47.68
N THR A 375 -36.09 -37.06 48.96
CA THR A 375 -36.80 -38.11 49.67
C THR A 375 -38.27 -37.70 49.81
N LEU A 376 -39.17 -38.46 49.14
CA LEU A 376 -40.60 -38.39 49.36
C LEU A 376 -40.98 -38.86 50.77
#